data_1a8c8902d07bb44e13bead98b85ff212
#
_entry.id   1a8c8902d07bb44e13bead98b85ff212
#
_cell.length_a   1.000
_cell.length_b   1.000
_cell.length_c   1.000
_cell.angle_alpha   90.00
_cell.angle_beta   90.00
_cell.angle_gamma   90.00
#
_symmetry.space_group_name_H-M   'P 1'
#
loop_
_entity.id
_entity.type
_entity.pdbx_description
1 polymer ?
#
loop_
_entity_poly.entity_id
_entity_poly.type
_entity_poly.pdbx_seq_one_letter_code
_entity_poly.pdbx_strand_id
1 'polypeptide(L)'
;MQIRLVFTLASVTDMNAHARQSSICGKLIAAILWLAAAVTLPQVSPAADWPQFLGPQRNGSIVQPNLAKTWPKEGPSTVWQHKVGQGFGGPVVSTGKLIIFHRVEGKELVECLDATTGKELWKGDYPARYRDDFGFEEGPRATPAIADGRVFTFGANGDFIAWDLAKGTKLWSIDTRAQFKTGKGFFGIACSPLVEGNAVILNIGGKDGAGIVAFDVATGKVRWQATDDEASYASPVAATLGGKRRVLVITRVALVALDAADGKVVFRHAWQPPMSASVSAATPLVISDQIFISASYGTGASLLRFRESAPEVIWSRDEVLSAHYATAVLHEGFLYGFDGRQEQGCELRCVELKTGKVQWSESGLKAGIVTLANDQLLVLTERGELIQTPASPAGFKPSQRAQILPFVARAHPALADGYFYARSKDKLVCVDLRAVDSSKSSSAR
;
A
#
# COMPACT_ATOMS: atom_id res chain seq x y z
N MET A 1 53.64 -3.04 -31.51
CA MET A 1 54.62 -4.07 -31.10
C MET A 1 53.85 -5.36 -30.85
N GLN A 2 53.87 -6.25 -31.86
CA GLN A 2 53.17 -7.53 -31.88
C GLN A 2 53.97 -8.56 -31.10
N ILE A 3 53.33 -9.41 -30.31
CA ILE A 3 53.91 -10.69 -29.91
C ILE A 3 52.84 -11.77 -30.13
N ARG A 4 53.17 -12.69 -31.01
CA ARG A 4 52.44 -13.90 -31.38
C ARG A 4 52.69 -14.99 -30.33
N LEU A 5 51.64 -15.72 -29.99
CA LEU A 5 51.75 -17.01 -29.29
C LEU A 5 51.80 -18.15 -30.35
N VAL A 6 52.78 -19.04 -30.19
CA VAL A 6 52.99 -20.24 -30.98
C VAL A 6 52.40 -21.45 -30.25
N PHE A 7 51.57 -22.20 -30.97
CA PHE A 7 51.12 -23.53 -30.59
C PHE A 7 52.20 -24.56 -30.97
N THR A 8 52.47 -25.52 -30.09
CA THR A 8 53.20 -26.73 -30.42
C THR A 8 52.36 -27.95 -30.07
N LEU A 9 51.98 -28.73 -31.09
CA LEU A 9 51.48 -30.09 -30.97
C LEU A 9 52.66 -31.07 -30.79
N ALA A 10 52.46 -32.07 -29.98
CA ALA A 10 53.28 -33.30 -30.03
C ALA A 10 52.37 -34.51 -29.91
N SER A 11 52.56 -35.43 -30.83
CA SER A 11 51.83 -36.64 -31.20
C SER A 11 52.19 -37.87 -30.34
N VAL A 12 51.20 -38.67 -30.07
CA VAL A 12 50.91 -40.10 -30.32
C VAL A 12 52.06 -41.10 -30.35
N THR A 13 51.88 -42.19 -29.67
CA THR A 13 52.14 -43.64 -29.76
C THR A 13 52.65 -44.19 -28.39
N ASP A 14 52.30 -45.32 -27.84
CA ASP A 14 51.90 -46.63 -28.29
C ASP A 14 51.36 -47.49 -27.15
N MET A 15 50.36 -48.31 -27.48
CA MET A 15 50.09 -49.74 -27.25
C MET A 15 50.25 -50.43 -25.89
N ASN A 16 49.10 -51.01 -25.49
CA ASN A 16 48.90 -52.36 -24.95
C ASN A 16 49.72 -52.90 -23.79
N ALA A 17 49.04 -53.16 -22.68
CA ALA A 17 49.03 -54.52 -22.06
C ALA A 17 48.13 -54.60 -20.80
N HIS A 18 47.30 -55.64 -20.87
CA HIS A 18 46.71 -56.42 -19.77
C HIS A 18 45.47 -55.93 -19.02
N ALA A 19 44.40 -56.53 -19.48
CA ALA A 19 43.19 -56.84 -18.76
C ALA A 19 43.47 -57.64 -17.47
N ARG A 20 42.73 -57.33 -16.43
CA ARG A 20 42.19 -58.07 -15.30
C ARG A 20 42.36 -57.31 -13.98
N GLN A 21 41.32 -56.55 -13.68
CA GLN A 21 40.78 -56.43 -12.32
C GLN A 21 39.56 -55.51 -12.39
N SER A 22 38.51 -56.05 -12.93
CA SER A 22 37.15 -55.50 -12.87
C SER A 22 36.45 -56.20 -11.72
N SER A 23 35.57 -55.50 -11.06
CA SER A 23 34.45 -56.04 -10.27
C SER A 23 34.32 -55.60 -8.81
N ILE A 24 34.95 -54.53 -8.38
CA ILE A 24 34.59 -53.97 -7.04
C ILE A 24 34.24 -52.48 -7.07
N CYS A 25 34.59 -51.75 -8.12
CA CYS A 25 34.33 -50.30 -8.19
C CYS A 25 32.94 -49.93 -8.73
N GLY A 26 32.21 -50.88 -9.34
CA GLY A 26 30.89 -50.63 -9.94
C GLY A 26 29.67 -50.66 -9.00
N LYS A 27 29.88 -51.16 -7.76
CA LYS A 27 28.79 -51.29 -6.77
C LYS A 27 28.75 -50.18 -5.72
N LEU A 28 29.78 -49.34 -5.61
CA LEU A 28 29.85 -48.21 -4.68
C LEU A 28 29.36 -46.88 -5.30
N ILE A 29 29.30 -46.78 -6.63
CA ILE A 29 28.80 -45.56 -7.31
C ILE A 29 27.27 -45.60 -7.46
N ALA A 30 26.65 -46.79 -7.48
CA ALA A 30 25.19 -46.92 -7.52
C ALA A 30 24.50 -46.69 -6.17
N ALA A 31 25.22 -46.73 -5.04
CA ALA A 31 24.65 -46.51 -3.71
C ALA A 31 24.68 -45.03 -3.24
N ILE A 32 25.41 -44.17 -3.94
CA ILE A 32 25.47 -42.72 -3.62
C ILE A 32 24.43 -41.91 -4.42
N LEU A 33 23.84 -42.47 -5.46
CA LEU A 33 22.83 -41.81 -6.28
C LEU A 33 21.37 -42.00 -5.79
N TRP A 34 21.12 -42.69 -4.67
CA TRP A 34 19.77 -42.95 -4.13
C TRP A 34 19.49 -42.27 -2.79
N LEU A 35 20.32 -41.33 -2.31
CA LEU A 35 20.07 -40.59 -1.07
C LEU A 35 19.94 -39.06 -1.27
N ALA A 36 19.79 -38.60 -2.50
CA ALA A 36 19.24 -37.27 -2.78
C ALA A 36 17.73 -37.37 -2.93
N ALA A 37 17.03 -38.01 -1.97
CA ALA A 37 15.63 -37.69 -1.71
C ALA A 37 15.60 -36.23 -1.29
N ALA A 38 15.31 -35.37 -2.25
CA ALA A 38 15.05 -33.97 -1.99
C ALA A 38 13.96 -33.90 -0.92
N VAL A 39 14.38 -33.65 0.32
CA VAL A 39 13.48 -33.11 1.32
C VAL A 39 13.06 -31.75 0.76
N THR A 40 12.00 -31.74 -0.03
CA THR A 40 11.26 -30.53 -0.34
C THR A 40 10.67 -30.07 0.99
N LEU A 41 11.46 -29.29 1.74
CA LEU A 41 10.92 -28.48 2.82
C LEU A 41 9.78 -27.70 2.16
N PRO A 42 8.57 -27.69 2.74
CA PRO A 42 7.53 -26.82 2.25
C PRO A 42 8.13 -25.43 2.21
N GLN A 43 8.23 -24.84 1.01
CA GLN A 43 8.53 -23.42 0.88
C GLN A 43 7.38 -22.70 1.56
N VAL A 44 7.59 -22.31 2.80
CA VAL A 44 6.72 -21.34 3.45
C VAL A 44 6.85 -20.10 2.57
N SER A 45 5.84 -19.86 1.74
CA SER A 45 5.73 -18.57 1.04
C SER A 45 5.96 -17.49 2.09
N PRO A 46 6.86 -16.52 1.84
CA PRO A 46 7.03 -15.44 2.80
C PRO A 46 5.67 -14.82 3.06
N ALA A 47 5.39 -14.58 4.34
CA ALA A 47 4.17 -13.94 4.79
C ALA A 47 3.85 -12.74 3.89
N ALA A 48 2.65 -12.69 3.36
CA ALA A 48 2.24 -11.59 2.48
C ALA A 48 1.92 -10.37 3.33
N ASP A 49 2.94 -9.57 3.63
CA ASP A 49 2.85 -8.36 4.44
C ASP A 49 2.03 -7.24 3.77
N TRP A 50 1.45 -6.36 4.59
CA TRP A 50 0.82 -5.10 4.19
C TRP A 50 1.48 -3.92 4.91
N PRO A 51 2.74 -3.57 4.57
CA PRO A 51 3.60 -2.75 5.42
C PRO A 51 3.34 -1.24 5.33
N GLN A 52 2.46 -0.80 4.46
CA GLN A 52 2.21 0.63 4.18
C GLN A 52 0.81 0.86 3.61
N PHE A 53 0.46 2.14 3.47
CA PHE A 53 -0.78 2.59 2.83
C PHE A 53 -0.95 1.95 1.45
N LEU A 54 -2.12 1.37 1.18
CA LEU A 54 -2.47 0.64 -0.06
C LEU A 54 -1.58 -0.59 -0.33
N GLY A 55 -0.95 -1.17 0.70
CA GLY A 55 -0.24 -2.43 0.62
C GLY A 55 1.17 -2.35 0.04
N PRO A 56 1.78 -3.51 -0.27
CA PRO A 56 3.19 -3.59 -0.60
C PRO A 56 3.59 -2.76 -1.82
N GLN A 57 2.71 -2.60 -2.79
CA GLN A 57 2.95 -1.83 -4.01
C GLN A 57 2.21 -0.48 -4.04
N ARG A 58 1.57 -0.07 -2.96
CA ARG A 58 0.77 1.16 -2.84
C ARG A 58 -0.30 1.32 -3.93
N ASN A 59 -0.91 0.23 -4.34
CA ASN A 59 -1.93 0.17 -5.40
C ASN A 59 -3.24 -0.51 -4.98
N GLY A 60 -3.37 -0.83 -3.68
CA GLY A 60 -4.56 -1.48 -3.12
C GLY A 60 -4.71 -2.95 -3.50
N SER A 61 -3.67 -3.59 -4.06
CA SER A 61 -3.75 -4.99 -4.50
C SER A 61 -2.68 -5.88 -3.84
N ILE A 62 -3.02 -7.16 -3.70
CA ILE A 62 -2.12 -8.18 -3.15
C ILE A 62 -2.50 -9.57 -3.67
N VAL A 63 -1.52 -10.46 -3.77
CA VAL A 63 -1.75 -11.88 -4.04
C VAL A 63 -1.87 -12.62 -2.70
N GLN A 64 -3.01 -13.34 -2.52
CA GLN A 64 -3.32 -14.11 -1.32
C GLN A 64 -3.72 -15.54 -1.72
N PRO A 65 -2.80 -16.50 -1.74
CA PRO A 65 -3.04 -17.83 -2.28
C PRO A 65 -4.15 -18.61 -1.54
N ASN A 66 -4.35 -18.32 -0.25
CA ASN A 66 -5.29 -19.06 0.61
C ASN A 66 -6.60 -18.30 0.88
N LEU A 67 -6.96 -17.33 0.05
CA LEU A 67 -8.21 -16.60 0.21
C LEU A 67 -9.41 -17.51 -0.03
N ALA A 68 -10.37 -17.54 0.91
CA ALA A 68 -11.60 -18.31 0.77
C ALA A 68 -12.48 -17.73 -0.35
N LYS A 69 -13.00 -18.60 -1.19
CA LYS A 69 -13.99 -18.22 -2.23
C LYS A 69 -15.37 -17.97 -1.64
N THR A 70 -15.67 -18.61 -0.53
CA THR A 70 -16.95 -18.48 0.20
C THR A 70 -16.71 -18.45 1.69
N TRP A 71 -17.56 -17.72 2.42
CA TRP A 71 -17.57 -17.68 3.87
C TRP A 71 -18.73 -18.49 4.44
N PRO A 72 -18.72 -18.87 5.73
CA PRO A 72 -19.90 -19.35 6.43
C PRO A 72 -21.07 -18.37 6.31
N LYS A 73 -22.30 -18.84 6.48
CA LYS A 73 -23.51 -18.00 6.41
C LYS A 73 -23.48 -16.82 7.39
N GLU A 74 -22.81 -17.00 8.51
CA GLU A 74 -22.62 -16.01 9.57
C GLU A 74 -21.54 -14.98 9.23
N GLY A 75 -20.87 -15.13 8.08
CA GLY A 75 -19.73 -14.34 7.66
C GLY A 75 -18.38 -14.94 8.07
N PRO A 76 -17.27 -14.24 7.76
CA PRO A 76 -15.93 -14.68 8.13
C PRO A 76 -15.72 -14.53 9.66
N SER A 77 -14.95 -15.44 10.25
CA SER A 77 -14.71 -15.46 11.67
C SER A 77 -13.91 -14.23 12.15
N THR A 78 -14.38 -13.54 13.16
CA THR A 78 -13.58 -12.53 13.86
C THR A 78 -12.59 -13.24 14.77
N VAL A 79 -11.29 -13.05 14.51
CA VAL A 79 -10.20 -13.66 15.30
C VAL A 79 -10.00 -12.92 16.62
N TRP A 80 -9.94 -11.59 16.53
CA TRP A 80 -9.82 -10.70 17.68
C TRP A 80 -10.37 -9.30 17.36
N GLN A 81 -10.60 -8.54 18.42
CA GLN A 81 -11.03 -7.15 18.39
C GLN A 81 -10.18 -6.33 19.35
N HIS A 82 -9.89 -5.08 18.98
CA HIS A 82 -9.14 -4.14 19.80
C HIS A 82 -9.83 -2.78 19.81
N LYS A 83 -9.85 -2.08 20.96
CA LYS A 83 -10.39 -0.72 21.05
C LYS A 83 -9.37 0.27 20.54
N VAL A 84 -9.79 1.16 19.66
CA VAL A 84 -8.96 2.26 19.14
C VAL A 84 -9.61 3.61 19.42
N GLY A 85 -8.83 4.68 19.37
CA GLY A 85 -9.32 6.06 19.46
C GLY A 85 -9.55 6.70 18.11
N GLN A 86 -9.64 8.02 18.11
CA GLN A 86 -9.91 8.85 16.94
C GLN A 86 -8.83 8.69 15.84
N GLY A 87 -9.25 8.84 14.58
CA GLY A 87 -8.38 8.85 13.40
C GLY A 87 -8.88 7.96 12.27
N PHE A 88 -8.36 8.24 11.08
CA PHE A 88 -8.63 7.49 9.84
C PHE A 88 -7.39 6.78 9.29
N GLY A 89 -6.26 6.82 10.00
CA GLY A 89 -5.09 6.01 9.63
C GLY A 89 -5.43 4.52 9.70
N GLY A 90 -5.12 3.80 8.62
CA GLY A 90 -5.34 2.36 8.54
C GLY A 90 -4.28 1.55 9.30
N PRO A 91 -4.55 0.28 9.62
CA PRO A 91 -3.54 -0.64 10.14
C PRO A 91 -2.53 -1.00 9.04
N VAL A 92 -1.31 -1.32 9.45
CA VAL A 92 -0.29 -1.93 8.60
C VAL A 92 0.30 -3.15 9.30
N VAL A 93 0.72 -4.14 8.52
CA VAL A 93 1.21 -5.41 9.04
C VAL A 93 2.54 -5.77 8.39
N SER A 94 3.53 -6.11 9.18
CA SER A 94 4.79 -6.68 8.71
C SER A 94 5.41 -7.59 9.74
N THR A 95 5.94 -8.73 9.30
CA THR A 95 6.64 -9.72 10.15
C THR A 95 5.85 -10.12 11.39
N GLY A 96 4.54 -10.32 11.24
CA GLY A 96 3.64 -10.72 12.32
C GLY A 96 3.28 -9.60 13.32
N LYS A 97 3.68 -8.36 13.06
CA LYS A 97 3.35 -7.18 13.86
C LYS A 97 2.35 -6.30 13.13
N LEU A 98 1.30 -5.89 13.83
CA LEU A 98 0.34 -4.90 13.34
C LEU A 98 0.61 -3.57 14.03
N ILE A 99 0.71 -2.50 13.25
CA ILE A 99 0.80 -1.14 13.76
C ILE A 99 -0.50 -0.41 13.49
N ILE A 100 -1.03 0.24 14.53
CA ILE A 100 -2.16 1.17 14.42
C ILE A 100 -1.79 2.51 15.04
N PHE A 101 -2.21 3.60 14.35
CA PHE A 101 -1.93 4.96 14.79
C PHE A 101 -3.25 5.72 14.95
N HIS A 102 -3.51 6.21 16.16
CA HIS A 102 -4.78 6.82 16.52
C HIS A 102 -4.60 7.84 17.65
N ARG A 103 -5.68 8.51 18.06
CA ARG A 103 -5.65 9.50 19.14
C ARG A 103 -6.55 9.09 20.30
N VAL A 104 -6.00 9.13 21.51
CA VAL A 104 -6.69 8.85 22.78
C VAL A 104 -6.35 9.95 23.78
N GLU A 105 -7.35 10.52 24.46
CA GLU A 105 -7.18 11.47 25.57
C GLU A 105 -6.17 12.61 25.33
N GLY A 106 -6.22 13.18 24.12
CA GLY A 106 -5.34 14.28 23.75
C GLY A 106 -3.91 13.89 23.39
N LYS A 107 -3.63 12.60 23.19
CA LYS A 107 -2.35 12.08 22.71
C LYS A 107 -2.52 11.34 21.39
N GLU A 108 -1.61 11.49 20.46
CA GLU A 108 -1.45 10.58 19.35
C GLU A 108 -0.65 9.37 19.81
N LEU A 109 -1.19 8.18 19.57
CA LEU A 109 -0.75 6.89 20.11
C LEU A 109 -0.44 5.94 18.97
N VAL A 110 0.76 5.36 19.00
CA VAL A 110 1.19 4.27 18.10
C VAL A 110 1.18 2.99 18.93
N GLU A 111 0.40 2.02 18.51
CA GLU A 111 0.37 0.70 19.14
C GLU A 111 0.89 -0.36 18.18
N CYS A 112 1.70 -1.26 18.70
CA CYS A 112 2.12 -2.48 18.03
C CYS A 112 1.40 -3.66 18.70
N LEU A 113 0.67 -4.40 17.89
CA LEU A 113 -0.02 -5.62 18.30
C LEU A 113 0.61 -6.82 17.62
N ASP A 114 0.57 -7.98 18.25
CA ASP A 114 0.74 -9.25 17.56
C ASP A 114 -0.41 -9.41 16.55
N ALA A 115 -0.09 -9.55 15.27
CA ALA A 115 -1.08 -9.54 14.22
C ALA A 115 -2.08 -10.72 14.32
N THR A 116 -1.64 -11.86 14.83
CA THR A 116 -2.46 -13.08 14.93
C THR A 116 -3.39 -13.08 16.14
N THR A 117 -2.93 -12.52 17.27
CA THR A 117 -3.65 -12.61 18.56
C THR A 117 -4.26 -11.29 19.03
N GLY A 118 -3.87 -10.16 18.42
CA GLY A 118 -4.28 -8.83 18.84
C GLY A 118 -3.65 -8.37 20.18
N LYS A 119 -2.71 -9.13 20.74
CA LYS A 119 -2.04 -8.78 22.01
C LYS A 119 -1.12 -7.58 21.81
N GLU A 120 -1.21 -6.59 22.69
CA GLU A 120 -0.29 -5.45 22.72
C GLU A 120 1.15 -5.94 22.97
N LEU A 121 2.06 -5.54 22.12
CA LEU A 121 3.51 -5.79 22.22
C LEU A 121 4.22 -4.58 22.81
N TRP A 122 3.87 -3.38 22.32
CA TRP A 122 4.35 -2.10 22.82
C TRP A 122 3.44 -0.96 22.37
N LYS A 123 3.55 0.18 23.03
CA LYS A 123 2.96 1.45 22.61
C LYS A 123 3.90 2.62 22.87
N GLY A 124 3.74 3.66 22.04
CA GLY A 124 4.41 4.95 22.17
C GLY A 124 3.44 6.08 21.94
N ASP A 125 3.61 7.19 22.63
CA ASP A 125 2.70 8.32 22.51
C ASP A 125 3.42 9.68 22.52
N TYR A 126 2.66 10.71 22.18
CA TYR A 126 3.06 12.13 22.35
C TYR A 126 1.81 13.02 22.40
N PRO A 127 1.90 14.24 22.98
CA PRO A 127 0.77 15.15 23.06
C PRO A 127 0.26 15.56 21.68
N ALA A 128 -1.03 15.38 21.42
CA ALA A 128 -1.68 15.80 20.17
C ALA A 128 -2.08 17.28 20.24
N ARG A 129 -1.61 18.07 19.26
CA ARG A 129 -1.86 19.52 19.20
C ARG A 129 -2.90 19.93 18.17
N TYR A 130 -3.24 19.00 17.24
CA TYR A 130 -4.22 19.28 16.19
C TYR A 130 -5.62 19.47 16.78
N ARG A 131 -6.36 20.44 16.23
CA ARG A 131 -7.78 20.67 16.45
C ARG A 131 -8.48 20.77 15.11
N ASP A 132 -9.56 20.02 14.97
CA ASP A 132 -10.38 20.05 13.77
C ASP A 132 -11.40 21.21 13.86
N ASP A 133 -11.33 22.14 12.91
CA ASP A 133 -12.19 23.34 12.90
C ASP A 133 -13.63 22.99 12.51
N PHE A 134 -13.86 21.79 11.95
CA PHE A 134 -15.15 21.34 11.45
C PHE A 134 -15.83 20.31 12.36
N GLY A 135 -15.15 19.84 13.41
CA GLY A 135 -15.67 18.88 14.35
C GLY A 135 -15.85 17.45 13.84
N PHE A 136 -15.17 17.09 12.74
CA PHE A 136 -15.28 15.75 12.18
C PHE A 136 -14.40 14.72 12.91
N GLU A 137 -13.10 15.02 13.05
CA GLU A 137 -12.13 14.05 13.56
C GLU A 137 -10.79 14.72 13.89
N GLU A 138 -10.26 14.48 15.08
CA GLU A 138 -9.01 15.08 15.53
C GLU A 138 -7.80 14.13 15.51
N GLY A 139 -8.02 12.86 15.21
CA GLY A 139 -6.95 11.86 15.16
C GLY A 139 -6.19 11.85 13.82
N PRO A 140 -5.09 11.09 13.75
CA PRO A 140 -4.26 11.00 12.57
C PRO A 140 -5.01 10.38 11.40
N ARG A 141 -4.79 10.91 10.21
CA ARG A 141 -5.35 10.39 8.95
C ARG A 141 -4.34 9.60 8.14
N ALA A 142 -3.05 9.88 8.34
CA ALA A 142 -1.97 9.16 7.68
C ALA A 142 -1.87 7.71 8.20
N THR A 143 -1.81 6.76 7.29
CA THR A 143 -1.47 5.37 7.59
C THR A 143 0.05 5.27 7.83
N PRO A 144 0.52 4.59 8.88
CA PRO A 144 1.94 4.36 9.10
C PRO A 144 2.63 3.62 7.95
N ALA A 145 3.95 3.67 7.91
CA ALA A 145 4.76 2.80 7.04
C ALA A 145 5.76 2.02 7.89
N ILE A 146 5.94 0.73 7.57
CA ILE A 146 6.94 -0.14 8.18
C ILE A 146 8.01 -0.44 7.13
N ALA A 147 9.26 -0.14 7.45
CA ALA A 147 10.41 -0.51 6.62
C ALA A 147 11.68 -0.61 7.47
N ASP A 148 12.57 -1.52 7.13
CA ASP A 148 13.91 -1.68 7.72
C ASP A 148 13.92 -1.68 9.26
N GLY A 149 12.96 -2.39 9.87
CA GLY A 149 12.82 -2.47 11.34
C GLY A 149 12.35 -1.17 12.00
N ARG A 150 11.77 -0.25 11.23
CA ARG A 150 11.24 1.04 11.72
C ARG A 150 9.76 1.20 11.38
N VAL A 151 9.08 2.02 12.17
CA VAL A 151 7.74 2.50 11.91
C VAL A 151 7.80 4.00 11.72
N PHE A 152 7.22 4.50 10.65
CA PHE A 152 7.12 5.94 10.36
C PHE A 152 5.68 6.38 10.52
N THR A 153 5.46 7.37 11.39
CA THR A 153 4.14 7.96 11.65
C THR A 153 4.15 9.45 11.34
N PHE A 154 3.07 9.94 10.73
CA PHE A 154 2.92 11.36 10.44
C PHE A 154 1.62 11.86 11.03
N GLY A 155 1.72 12.57 12.14
CA GLY A 155 0.59 13.06 12.94
C GLY A 155 -0.19 14.17 12.27
N ALA A 156 -1.45 14.34 12.69
CA ALA A 156 -2.36 15.34 12.12
C ALA A 156 -1.86 16.79 12.23
N ASN A 157 -1.00 17.08 13.19
CA ASN A 157 -0.36 18.39 13.37
C ASN A 157 0.98 18.55 12.63
N GLY A 158 1.53 17.47 12.05
CA GLY A 158 2.83 17.50 11.36
C GLY A 158 4.00 16.95 12.18
N ASP A 159 3.72 16.23 13.24
CA ASP A 159 4.73 15.48 14.00
C ASP A 159 5.14 14.24 13.20
N PHE A 160 6.34 14.26 12.63
CA PHE A 160 6.88 13.13 11.85
C PHE A 160 7.90 12.37 12.69
N ILE A 161 7.64 11.09 12.95
CA ILE A 161 8.39 10.30 13.93
C ILE A 161 8.75 8.94 13.36
N ALA A 162 10.01 8.52 13.58
CA ALA A 162 10.43 7.14 13.40
C ALA A 162 10.55 6.45 14.75
N TRP A 163 10.02 5.22 14.79
CA TRP A 163 10.01 4.34 15.96
C TRP A 163 10.76 3.05 15.64
N ASP A 164 11.41 2.45 16.62
CA ASP A 164 11.94 1.10 16.53
C ASP A 164 10.78 0.09 16.50
N LEU A 165 10.68 -0.73 15.45
CA LEU A 165 9.58 -1.69 15.27
C LEU A 165 9.56 -2.78 16.37
N ALA A 166 10.72 -3.13 16.92
CA ALA A 166 10.81 -4.18 17.94
C ALA A 166 10.48 -3.67 19.34
N LYS A 167 10.86 -2.42 19.65
CA LYS A 167 10.86 -1.88 21.02
C LYS A 167 9.83 -0.75 21.23
N GLY A 168 9.33 -0.12 20.17
CA GLY A 168 8.48 1.06 20.27
C GLY A 168 9.18 2.32 20.78
N THR A 169 10.52 2.32 20.84
CA THR A 169 11.28 3.51 21.23
C THR A 169 11.39 4.50 20.06
N LYS A 170 11.27 5.77 20.38
CA LYS A 170 11.43 6.86 19.40
C LYS A 170 12.88 6.93 18.96
N LEU A 171 13.15 6.81 17.66
CA LEU A 171 14.49 6.91 17.07
C LEU A 171 14.83 8.36 16.75
N TRP A 172 13.90 9.06 16.11
CA TRP A 172 13.99 10.49 15.82
C TRP A 172 12.61 11.11 15.64
N SER A 173 12.50 12.43 15.70
CA SER A 173 11.25 13.17 15.62
C SER A 173 11.47 14.54 14.99
N ILE A 174 10.55 14.97 14.13
CA ILE A 174 10.57 16.24 13.42
C ILE A 174 9.20 16.91 13.56
N ASP A 175 9.15 18.15 14.01
CA ASP A 175 7.98 19.03 13.91
C ASP A 175 8.04 19.74 12.55
N THR A 176 7.31 19.20 11.55
CA THR A 176 7.35 19.74 10.18
C THR A 176 6.74 21.15 10.11
N ARG A 177 5.80 21.50 10.98
CA ARG A 177 5.23 22.85 11.03
C ARG A 177 6.23 23.87 11.50
N ALA A 178 6.95 23.56 12.55
CA ALA A 178 7.98 24.47 13.08
C ALA A 178 9.16 24.58 12.11
N GLN A 179 9.63 23.46 11.54
CA GLN A 179 10.83 23.43 10.71
C GLN A 179 10.59 23.98 9.30
N PHE A 180 9.44 23.69 8.68
CA PHE A 180 9.18 24.00 7.27
C PHE A 180 8.00 24.97 7.06
N LYS A 181 7.47 25.56 8.13
CA LYS A 181 6.33 26.49 8.09
C LYS A 181 5.11 25.86 7.40
N THR A 182 4.86 24.56 7.65
CA THR A 182 3.77 23.79 7.04
C THR A 182 2.42 24.34 7.49
N GLY A 183 1.49 24.51 6.55
CA GLY A 183 0.11 24.93 6.84
C GLY A 183 -0.68 23.85 7.61
N LYS A 184 -1.75 24.27 8.31
CA LYS A 184 -2.65 23.34 9.01
C LYS A 184 -3.48 22.48 8.04
N GLY A 185 -3.80 23.03 6.85
CA GLY A 185 -4.84 22.45 5.97
C GLY A 185 -6.24 22.50 6.60
N PHE A 186 -7.25 22.05 5.88
CA PHE A 186 -8.64 21.99 6.41
C PHE A 186 -8.79 20.86 7.43
N PHE A 187 -8.20 19.70 7.16
CA PHE A 187 -8.36 18.47 7.95
C PHE A 187 -7.06 17.99 8.58
N GLY A 188 -6.09 18.87 8.78
CA GLY A 188 -4.76 18.48 9.24
C GLY A 188 -3.92 17.81 8.15
N ILE A 189 -2.83 17.20 8.54
CA ILE A 189 -1.96 16.47 7.63
C ILE A 189 -2.47 15.03 7.46
N ALA A 190 -2.49 14.52 6.22
CA ALA A 190 -3.03 13.21 5.90
C ALA A 190 -2.13 12.33 5.00
N CYS A 191 -1.05 12.87 4.48
CA CYS A 191 -0.12 12.15 3.63
C CYS A 191 0.51 10.96 4.38
N SER A 192 0.32 9.73 3.86
CA SER A 192 0.99 8.55 4.40
C SER A 192 2.44 8.49 3.91
N PRO A 193 3.43 8.24 4.79
CA PRO A 193 4.84 8.21 4.43
C PRO A 193 5.13 7.19 3.32
N LEU A 194 5.95 7.57 2.35
CA LEU A 194 6.51 6.67 1.34
C LEU A 194 7.96 6.38 1.67
N VAL A 195 8.32 5.13 1.89
CA VAL A 195 9.71 4.72 1.99
C VAL A 195 10.20 4.27 0.61
N GLU A 196 11.24 4.92 0.12
CA GLU A 196 11.89 4.61 -1.16
C GLU A 196 13.40 4.58 -0.97
N GLY A 197 13.99 3.37 -1.04
CA GLY A 197 15.39 3.15 -0.68
C GLY A 197 15.69 3.63 0.75
N ASN A 198 16.65 4.50 0.91
CA ASN A 198 17.02 5.08 2.21
C ASN A 198 16.38 6.44 2.49
N ALA A 199 15.29 6.77 1.80
CA ALA A 199 14.53 8.00 2.01
C ALA A 199 13.09 7.72 2.44
N VAL A 200 12.54 8.57 3.31
CA VAL A 200 11.11 8.68 3.58
C VAL A 200 10.60 9.97 3.00
N ILE A 201 9.62 9.90 2.12
CA ILE A 201 9.14 11.03 1.32
C ILE A 201 7.74 11.43 1.78
N LEU A 202 7.56 12.72 2.03
CA LEU A 202 6.31 13.32 2.47
C LEU A 202 5.89 14.50 1.60
N ASN A 203 4.59 14.64 1.37
CA ASN A 203 3.94 15.83 0.85
C ASN A 203 3.52 16.69 2.06
N ILE A 204 4.36 17.65 2.45
CA ILE A 204 4.15 18.43 3.68
C ILE A 204 3.59 19.82 3.45
N GLY A 205 3.72 20.37 2.22
CA GLY A 205 3.24 21.71 1.89
C GLY A 205 3.94 22.82 2.65
N GLY A 206 5.22 22.63 2.94
CA GLY A 206 6.08 23.64 3.59
C GLY A 206 6.44 24.78 2.64
N LYS A 207 7.07 25.80 3.17
CA LYS A 207 7.55 26.96 2.42
C LYS A 207 9.04 26.82 2.08
N ASP A 208 9.54 27.74 1.27
CA ASP A 208 10.96 27.86 0.92
C ASP A 208 11.49 26.55 0.23
N GLY A 209 10.73 26.03 -0.74
CA GLY A 209 11.07 24.82 -1.50
C GLY A 209 10.68 23.50 -0.81
N ALA A 210 10.00 23.53 0.33
CA ALA A 210 9.68 22.36 1.14
C ALA A 210 8.23 21.84 0.96
N GLY A 211 7.64 21.95 -0.22
CA GLY A 211 6.34 21.37 -0.51
C GLY A 211 6.37 19.84 -0.39
N ILE A 212 7.42 19.24 -0.93
CA ILE A 212 7.70 17.80 -0.87
C ILE A 212 9.10 17.62 -0.31
N VAL A 213 9.25 16.78 0.72
CA VAL A 213 10.53 16.58 1.40
C VAL A 213 10.87 15.12 1.53
N ALA A 214 12.11 14.76 1.23
CA ALA A 214 12.67 13.45 1.54
C ALA A 214 13.59 13.53 2.74
N PHE A 215 13.41 12.64 3.67
CA PHE A 215 14.20 12.50 4.88
C PHE A 215 14.98 11.19 4.84
N ASP A 216 16.17 11.21 5.40
CA ASP A 216 16.98 10.01 5.59
C ASP A 216 16.29 9.06 6.59
N VAL A 217 16.10 7.80 6.20
CA VAL A 217 15.40 6.77 7.00
C VAL A 217 16.02 6.59 8.40
N ALA A 218 17.35 6.65 8.49
CA ALA A 218 18.05 6.36 9.74
C ALA A 218 18.08 7.55 10.69
N THR A 219 18.20 8.77 10.16
CA THR A 219 18.52 9.96 10.95
C THR A 219 17.45 11.04 10.96
N GLY A 220 16.47 10.98 10.06
CA GLY A 220 15.50 12.05 9.86
C GLY A 220 16.05 13.33 9.22
N LYS A 221 17.32 13.37 8.83
CA LYS A 221 17.90 14.54 8.16
C LYS A 221 17.31 14.70 6.76
N VAL A 222 17.12 15.94 6.34
CA VAL A 222 16.67 16.26 4.99
C VAL A 222 17.70 15.79 3.96
N ARG A 223 17.25 15.04 2.95
CA ARG A 223 18.04 14.62 1.79
C ARG A 223 17.85 15.55 0.61
N TRP A 224 16.60 15.89 0.33
CA TRP A 224 16.21 16.86 -0.68
C TRP A 224 14.84 17.47 -0.38
N GLN A 225 14.56 18.59 -1.00
CA GLN A 225 13.28 19.30 -0.97
C GLN A 225 12.90 19.69 -2.39
N ALA A 226 11.59 19.77 -2.65
CA ALA A 226 11.07 20.15 -3.95
C ALA A 226 9.73 20.88 -3.80
N THR A 227 9.50 21.88 -4.65
CA THR A 227 8.31 22.69 -4.83
C THR A 227 7.93 23.58 -3.62
N ASP A 228 7.11 24.58 -3.89
CA ASP A 228 6.46 25.43 -2.90
C ASP A 228 4.96 25.18 -2.81
N ASP A 229 4.49 24.08 -3.41
CA ASP A 229 3.07 23.76 -3.44
C ASP A 229 2.55 23.40 -2.05
N GLU A 230 1.35 23.85 -1.76
CA GLU A 230 0.62 23.34 -0.59
C GLU A 230 0.32 21.85 -0.75
N ALA A 231 0.30 21.13 0.37
CA ALA A 231 -0.02 19.72 0.36
C ALA A 231 -1.49 19.49 0.05
N SER A 232 -1.76 18.48 -0.77
CA SER A 232 -3.06 17.80 -0.80
C SER A 232 -3.11 16.72 0.30
N TYR A 233 -4.15 15.90 0.29
CA TYR A 233 -4.28 14.76 1.21
C TYR A 233 -3.81 13.43 0.58
N ALA A 234 -3.43 13.46 -0.71
CA ALA A 234 -2.91 12.29 -1.42
C ALA A 234 -1.50 11.91 -0.94
N SER A 235 -1.23 10.63 -0.93
CA SER A 235 0.07 10.08 -0.54
C SER A 235 0.99 9.91 -1.75
N PRO A 236 2.32 10.08 -1.61
CA PRO A 236 3.28 9.84 -2.69
C PRO A 236 3.29 8.38 -3.14
N VAL A 237 3.65 8.15 -4.40
CA VAL A 237 3.88 6.82 -4.99
C VAL A 237 5.22 6.82 -5.71
N ALA A 238 5.99 5.74 -5.61
CA ALA A 238 7.21 5.57 -6.38
C ALA A 238 7.02 4.48 -7.44
N ALA A 239 7.52 4.76 -8.64
CA ALA A 239 7.49 3.84 -9.77
C ALA A 239 8.71 4.02 -10.68
N THR A 240 9.03 3.00 -11.50
CA THR A 240 10.03 3.13 -12.55
C THR A 240 9.34 3.65 -13.81
N LEU A 241 9.67 4.90 -14.18
CA LEU A 241 9.14 5.57 -15.37
C LEU A 241 10.31 6.13 -16.18
N GLY A 242 10.32 5.89 -17.49
CA GLY A 242 11.46 6.28 -18.35
C GLY A 242 12.78 5.64 -17.93
N GLY A 243 12.74 4.41 -17.39
CA GLY A 243 13.93 3.69 -16.91
C GLY A 243 14.54 4.19 -15.59
N LYS A 244 13.93 5.17 -14.92
CA LYS A 244 14.41 5.74 -13.65
C LYS A 244 13.33 5.67 -12.56
N ARG A 245 13.76 5.59 -11.30
CA ARG A 245 12.85 5.68 -10.16
C ARG A 245 12.32 7.10 -10.03
N ARG A 246 11.01 7.24 -10.04
CA ARG A 246 10.29 8.49 -9.94
C ARG A 246 9.34 8.46 -8.76
N VAL A 247 9.12 9.62 -8.16
CA VAL A 247 8.09 9.83 -7.13
C VAL A 247 7.01 10.70 -7.74
N LEU A 248 5.78 10.24 -7.66
CA LEU A 248 4.59 10.96 -8.10
C LEU A 248 3.83 11.46 -6.88
N VAL A 249 3.53 12.75 -6.87
CA VAL A 249 2.83 13.41 -5.77
C VAL A 249 1.73 14.29 -6.34
N ILE A 250 0.51 14.13 -5.86
CA ILE A 250 -0.54 15.13 -6.08
C ILE A 250 -0.40 16.18 -4.98
N THR A 251 -0.05 17.39 -5.39
CA THR A 251 -0.07 18.58 -4.53
C THR A 251 -1.45 19.24 -4.56
N ARG A 252 -1.60 20.40 -3.95
CA ARG A 252 -2.85 21.16 -3.98
C ARG A 252 -3.25 21.59 -5.41
N VAL A 253 -2.28 21.74 -6.30
CA VAL A 253 -2.45 22.36 -7.62
C VAL A 253 -1.97 21.50 -8.80
N ALA A 254 -1.24 20.43 -8.55
CA ALA A 254 -0.61 19.65 -9.63
C ALA A 254 -0.35 18.19 -9.26
N LEU A 255 -0.28 17.33 -10.27
CA LEU A 255 0.52 16.11 -10.22
C LEU A 255 1.97 16.49 -10.52
N VAL A 256 2.88 16.21 -9.61
CA VAL A 256 4.32 16.46 -9.74
C VAL A 256 5.05 15.11 -9.83
N ALA A 257 5.88 14.95 -10.85
CA ALA A 257 6.81 13.83 -10.95
C ALA A 257 8.21 14.32 -10.60
N LEU A 258 8.87 13.60 -9.70
CA LEU A 258 10.21 13.93 -9.20
C LEU A 258 11.17 12.77 -9.48
N ASP A 259 12.45 13.07 -9.63
CA ASP A 259 13.49 12.06 -9.50
C ASP A 259 13.60 11.63 -8.05
N ALA A 260 13.55 10.33 -7.79
CA ALA A 260 13.56 9.82 -6.41
C ALA A 260 14.90 10.06 -5.69
N ALA A 261 15.99 10.18 -6.44
CA ALA A 261 17.33 10.31 -5.88
C ALA A 261 17.64 11.71 -5.31
N ASP A 262 17.20 12.76 -6.03
CA ASP A 262 17.57 14.15 -5.73
C ASP A 262 16.40 15.14 -5.64
N GLY A 263 15.15 14.68 -5.87
CA GLY A 263 13.97 15.51 -5.82
C GLY A 263 13.78 16.46 -7.02
N LYS A 264 14.61 16.32 -8.07
CA LYS A 264 14.47 17.15 -9.26
C LYS A 264 13.12 16.95 -9.92
N VAL A 265 12.41 18.05 -10.19
CA VAL A 265 11.13 18.02 -10.89
C VAL A 265 11.34 17.56 -12.33
N VAL A 266 10.67 16.49 -12.72
CA VAL A 266 10.66 15.92 -14.07
C VAL A 266 9.57 16.56 -14.89
N PHE A 267 8.36 16.61 -14.36
CA PHE A 267 7.25 17.36 -14.93
C PHE A 267 6.26 17.82 -13.85
N ARG A 268 5.43 18.78 -14.24
CA ARG A 268 4.23 19.20 -13.50
C ARG A 268 3.04 19.16 -14.47
N HIS A 269 1.95 18.58 -14.02
CA HIS A 269 0.68 18.56 -14.73
C HIS A 269 -0.39 19.19 -13.85
N ALA A 270 -1.03 20.27 -14.33
CA ALA A 270 -2.06 20.98 -13.58
C ALA A 270 -3.19 20.01 -13.21
N TRP A 271 -3.47 19.88 -11.91
CA TRP A 271 -4.50 19.02 -11.36
C TRP A 271 -5.07 19.64 -10.09
N GLN A 272 -6.10 20.42 -10.27
CA GLN A 272 -6.69 21.19 -9.18
C GLN A 272 -8.22 21.23 -9.34
N PRO A 273 -8.97 20.91 -8.28
CA PRO A 273 -10.39 21.16 -8.27
C PRO A 273 -10.72 22.63 -8.50
N PRO A 274 -11.81 22.95 -9.21
CA PRO A 274 -12.21 24.33 -9.50
C PRO A 274 -12.58 25.14 -8.26
N MET A 275 -12.88 24.46 -7.13
CA MET A 275 -13.19 25.13 -5.87
C MET A 275 -12.03 25.01 -4.86
N SER A 276 -11.76 26.09 -4.13
CA SER A 276 -10.67 26.14 -3.15
C SER A 276 -10.90 25.21 -1.95
N ALA A 277 -12.14 25.09 -1.47
CA ALA A 277 -12.48 24.19 -0.37
C ALA A 277 -12.70 22.75 -0.87
N SER A 278 -11.62 22.08 -1.31
CA SER A 278 -11.67 20.75 -1.91
C SER A 278 -10.64 19.80 -1.28
N VAL A 279 -10.87 18.50 -1.45
CA VAL A 279 -10.00 17.42 -1.02
C VAL A 279 -9.55 16.62 -2.24
N SER A 280 -8.23 16.50 -2.42
CA SER A 280 -7.61 15.56 -3.36
C SER A 280 -6.85 14.55 -2.52
N ALA A 281 -7.44 13.36 -2.30
CA ALA A 281 -6.87 12.35 -1.41
C ALA A 281 -6.62 11.01 -2.09
N ALA A 282 -7.22 10.76 -3.25
CA ALA A 282 -6.91 9.58 -4.05
C ALA A 282 -5.44 9.64 -4.52
N THR A 283 -4.75 8.53 -4.34
CA THR A 283 -3.32 8.41 -4.68
C THR A 283 -3.16 8.08 -6.18
N PRO A 284 -2.14 8.59 -6.87
CA PRO A 284 -1.87 8.21 -8.25
C PRO A 284 -1.69 6.70 -8.38
N LEU A 285 -2.29 6.10 -9.41
CA LEU A 285 -2.07 4.70 -9.74
C LEU A 285 -1.18 4.61 -10.99
N VAL A 286 -0.04 3.93 -10.85
CA VAL A 286 0.92 3.79 -11.95
C VAL A 286 0.80 2.41 -12.59
N ILE A 287 0.61 2.39 -13.91
CA ILE A 287 0.43 1.20 -14.73
C ILE A 287 1.41 1.24 -15.89
N SER A 288 2.54 0.55 -15.79
CA SER A 288 3.62 0.61 -16.77
C SER A 288 4.09 2.06 -17.01
N ASP A 289 3.84 2.64 -18.18
CA ASP A 289 4.13 4.05 -18.52
C ASP A 289 2.92 4.98 -18.35
N GLN A 290 1.81 4.48 -17.82
CA GLN A 290 0.58 5.25 -17.63
C GLN A 290 0.37 5.62 -16.17
N ILE A 291 -0.28 6.76 -15.95
CA ILE A 291 -0.59 7.30 -14.63
C ILE A 291 -2.08 7.65 -14.62
N PHE A 292 -2.83 6.97 -13.76
CA PHE A 292 -4.24 7.31 -13.53
C PHE A 292 -4.32 8.19 -12.27
N ILE A 293 -5.04 9.30 -12.39
CA ILE A 293 -5.33 10.23 -11.30
C ILE A 293 -6.82 10.54 -11.24
N SER A 294 -7.30 10.79 -10.03
CA SER A 294 -8.72 11.05 -9.79
C SER A 294 -8.91 12.00 -8.61
N ALA A 295 -9.90 12.86 -8.72
CA ALA A 295 -10.35 13.71 -7.62
C ALA A 295 -11.83 14.06 -7.80
N SER A 296 -12.52 14.30 -6.71
CA SER A 296 -13.91 14.84 -6.72
C SER A 296 -13.93 16.36 -6.95
N TYR A 297 -15.04 16.99 -6.64
CA TYR A 297 -15.26 18.44 -6.72
C TYR A 297 -15.20 19.01 -8.14
N GLY A 298 -15.72 18.26 -9.14
CA GLY A 298 -15.73 18.69 -10.53
C GLY A 298 -14.35 18.57 -11.21
N THR A 299 -13.47 17.72 -10.70
CA THR A 299 -12.12 17.46 -11.27
C THR A 299 -12.12 16.21 -12.13
N GLY A 300 -12.76 15.14 -11.66
CA GLY A 300 -12.93 13.90 -12.40
C GLY A 300 -11.73 12.97 -12.34
N ALA A 301 -11.50 12.28 -13.47
CA ALA A 301 -10.43 11.33 -13.64
C ALA A 301 -9.63 11.60 -14.91
N SER A 302 -8.34 11.28 -14.90
CA SER A 302 -7.48 11.42 -16.06
C SER A 302 -6.52 10.24 -16.17
N LEU A 303 -6.33 9.73 -17.39
CA LEU A 303 -5.28 8.81 -17.73
C LEU A 303 -4.22 9.55 -18.52
N LEU A 304 -3.02 9.54 -17.99
CA LEU A 304 -1.86 10.20 -18.55
C LEU A 304 -0.86 9.14 -19.02
N ARG A 305 -0.06 9.44 -20.03
CA ARG A 305 1.13 8.67 -20.38
C ARG A 305 2.37 9.46 -19.99
N PHE A 306 3.28 8.82 -19.31
CA PHE A 306 4.54 9.43 -18.90
C PHE A 306 5.36 9.90 -20.12
N ARG A 307 5.87 11.13 -20.03
CA ARG A 307 6.89 11.72 -20.89
C ARG A 307 7.80 12.58 -20.01
N GLU A 308 9.07 12.72 -20.34
CA GLU A 308 10.03 13.40 -19.47
C GLU A 308 9.77 14.89 -19.27
N SER A 309 9.18 15.58 -20.25
CA SER A 309 8.95 17.03 -20.14
C SER A 309 7.55 17.40 -19.70
N ALA A 310 6.56 16.65 -20.16
CA ALA A 310 5.16 16.81 -19.79
C ALA A 310 4.42 15.51 -20.11
N PRO A 311 3.48 15.04 -19.29
CA PRO A 311 2.70 13.85 -19.60
C PRO A 311 1.74 14.11 -20.76
N GLU A 312 1.53 13.09 -21.58
CA GLU A 312 0.50 13.08 -22.62
C GLU A 312 -0.84 12.71 -21.99
N VAL A 313 -1.87 13.53 -22.17
CA VAL A 313 -3.23 13.21 -21.74
C VAL A 313 -3.85 12.24 -22.72
N ILE A 314 -4.10 11.00 -22.30
CA ILE A 314 -4.82 9.99 -23.09
C ILE A 314 -6.32 10.32 -23.07
N TRP A 315 -6.86 10.52 -21.90
CA TRP A 315 -8.22 11.04 -21.69
C TRP A 315 -8.34 11.73 -20.33
N SER A 316 -9.30 12.69 -20.23
CA SER A 316 -9.63 13.37 -18.98
C SER A 316 -11.12 13.69 -18.99
N ARG A 317 -11.86 13.28 -17.93
CA ARG A 317 -13.33 13.44 -17.83
C ARG A 317 -13.80 13.49 -16.39
N ASP A 318 -14.78 14.31 -16.09
CA ASP A 318 -15.37 14.43 -14.75
C ASP A 318 -16.30 13.25 -14.42
N GLU A 319 -17.04 12.72 -15.38
CA GLU A 319 -18.15 11.79 -15.15
C GLU A 319 -17.73 10.30 -15.04
N VAL A 320 -16.44 10.00 -14.94
CA VAL A 320 -15.94 8.62 -15.03
C VAL A 320 -15.72 8.00 -13.65
N LEU A 321 -14.84 8.59 -12.87
CA LEU A 321 -14.46 8.11 -11.56
C LEU A 321 -13.88 9.27 -10.73
N SER A 322 -14.75 10.05 -10.12
CA SER A 322 -14.40 11.24 -9.33
C SER A 322 -14.21 10.88 -7.86
N ALA A 323 -13.08 10.21 -7.55
CA ALA A 323 -12.83 9.70 -6.22
C ALA A 323 -12.61 10.79 -5.17
N HIS A 324 -13.24 10.66 -4.01
CA HIS A 324 -13.08 11.62 -2.90
C HIS A 324 -11.82 11.28 -2.06
N TYR A 325 -11.81 10.14 -1.37
CA TYR A 325 -10.69 9.73 -0.51
C TYR A 325 -10.19 8.31 -0.78
N ALA A 326 -10.95 7.50 -1.50
CA ALA A 326 -10.58 6.13 -1.82
C ALA A 326 -9.82 6.07 -3.15
N THR A 327 -8.74 5.33 -3.20
CA THR A 327 -7.99 5.06 -4.44
C THR A 327 -8.60 3.85 -5.14
N ALA A 328 -8.80 3.91 -6.45
CA ALA A 328 -9.26 2.78 -7.24
C ALA A 328 -8.18 1.69 -7.34
N VAL A 329 -8.61 0.44 -7.56
CA VAL A 329 -7.73 -0.68 -7.87
C VAL A 329 -7.87 -1.08 -9.34
N LEU A 330 -6.82 -1.68 -9.90
CA LEU A 330 -6.80 -2.12 -11.29
C LEU A 330 -6.74 -3.66 -11.37
N HIS A 331 -7.61 -4.23 -12.20
CA HIS A 331 -7.57 -5.65 -12.55
C HIS A 331 -7.88 -5.82 -14.04
N GLU A 332 -7.01 -6.52 -14.77
CA GLU A 332 -7.18 -6.87 -16.19
C GLU A 332 -7.65 -5.73 -17.10
N GLY A 333 -7.10 -4.53 -16.89
CA GLY A 333 -7.42 -3.35 -17.69
C GLY A 333 -8.66 -2.58 -17.26
N PHE A 334 -9.27 -2.96 -16.14
CA PHE A 334 -10.44 -2.28 -15.57
C PHE A 334 -10.13 -1.72 -14.19
N LEU A 335 -10.54 -0.48 -13.97
CA LEU A 335 -10.50 0.20 -12.68
C LEU A 335 -11.77 -0.08 -11.90
N TYR A 336 -11.61 -0.34 -10.60
CA TYR A 336 -12.73 -0.49 -9.66
C TYR A 336 -12.54 0.50 -8.51
N GLY A 337 -13.51 1.38 -8.30
CA GLY A 337 -13.41 2.43 -7.29
C GLY A 337 -14.74 3.15 -7.06
N PHE A 338 -14.77 3.94 -6.01
CA PHE A 338 -15.93 4.76 -5.68
C PHE A 338 -15.88 6.11 -6.39
N ASP A 339 -16.94 6.40 -7.13
CA ASP A 339 -17.21 7.71 -7.73
C ASP A 339 -18.05 8.55 -6.79
N GLY A 340 -17.79 9.87 -6.75
CA GLY A 340 -18.57 10.82 -5.97
C GLY A 340 -18.08 11.03 -4.54
N ARG A 341 -18.84 11.77 -3.75
CA ARG A 341 -18.59 12.13 -2.36
C ARG A 341 -19.64 11.55 -1.43
N GLN A 342 -19.25 11.14 -0.25
CA GLN A 342 -20.16 10.54 0.72
C GLN A 342 -21.36 11.44 1.08
N GLU A 343 -21.19 12.76 1.06
CA GLU A 343 -22.26 13.71 1.35
C GLU A 343 -23.30 13.82 0.23
N GLN A 344 -22.91 13.52 -1.00
CA GLN A 344 -23.76 13.63 -2.20
C GLN A 344 -24.21 12.27 -2.73
N GLY A 345 -23.70 11.20 -2.16
CA GLY A 345 -23.87 9.83 -2.64
C GLY A 345 -22.64 9.37 -3.44
N CYS A 346 -22.32 8.10 -3.27
CA CYS A 346 -21.24 7.44 -4.01
C CYS A 346 -21.76 6.21 -4.72
N GLU A 347 -21.13 5.89 -5.85
CA GLU A 347 -21.35 4.65 -6.58
C GLU A 347 -20.03 3.89 -6.71
N LEU A 348 -20.07 2.59 -6.54
CA LEU A 348 -18.95 1.73 -6.93
C LEU A 348 -19.01 1.53 -8.45
N ARG A 349 -17.92 1.83 -9.14
CA ARG A 349 -17.85 1.73 -10.61
C ARG A 349 -16.76 0.80 -11.08
N CYS A 350 -17.03 0.16 -12.22
CA CYS A 350 -16.04 -0.47 -13.07
C CYS A 350 -15.82 0.40 -14.31
N VAL A 351 -14.57 0.75 -14.59
CA VAL A 351 -14.21 1.63 -15.70
C VAL A 351 -13.11 0.99 -16.52
N GLU A 352 -13.27 0.94 -17.85
CA GLU A 352 -12.21 0.51 -18.74
C GLU A 352 -11.07 1.54 -18.74
N LEU A 353 -9.88 1.14 -18.32
CA LEU A 353 -8.73 2.04 -18.18
C LEU A 353 -8.40 2.76 -19.49
N LYS A 354 -8.35 2.02 -20.60
CA LYS A 354 -7.91 2.53 -21.90
C LYS A 354 -8.79 3.66 -22.45
N THR A 355 -10.10 3.56 -22.25
CA THR A 355 -11.09 4.46 -22.86
C THR A 355 -11.76 5.39 -21.86
N GLY A 356 -11.70 5.11 -20.57
CA GLY A 356 -12.50 5.78 -19.54
C GLY A 356 -14.00 5.44 -19.63
N LYS A 357 -14.38 4.36 -20.34
CA LYS A 357 -15.76 3.94 -20.43
C LYS A 357 -16.22 3.26 -19.16
N VAL A 358 -17.29 3.74 -18.55
CA VAL A 358 -17.96 3.09 -17.42
C VAL A 358 -18.63 1.81 -17.94
N GLN A 359 -18.28 0.66 -17.38
CA GLN A 359 -18.89 -0.63 -17.72
C GLN A 359 -20.16 -0.86 -16.90
N TRP A 360 -20.10 -0.54 -15.61
CA TRP A 360 -21.23 -0.59 -14.69
C TRP A 360 -21.03 0.38 -13.52
N SER A 361 -22.14 0.74 -12.88
CA SER A 361 -22.23 1.49 -11.64
C SER A 361 -23.15 0.76 -10.67
N GLU A 362 -22.76 0.67 -9.40
CA GLU A 362 -23.54 0.11 -8.30
C GLU A 362 -23.80 1.17 -7.26
N SER A 363 -25.08 1.51 -7.08
CA SER A 363 -25.56 2.47 -6.10
C SER A 363 -25.95 1.78 -4.77
N GLY A 364 -26.17 2.57 -3.71
CA GLY A 364 -26.68 2.06 -2.43
C GLY A 364 -25.62 1.55 -1.46
N LEU A 365 -24.37 1.36 -1.89
CA LEU A 365 -23.27 0.97 -1.00
C LEU A 365 -22.78 2.12 -0.11
N LYS A 366 -23.16 3.37 -0.40
CA LYS A 366 -22.57 4.58 0.16
C LYS A 366 -21.10 4.69 -0.24
N ALA A 367 -20.27 5.38 0.55
CA ALA A 367 -18.84 5.40 0.34
C ALA A 367 -18.18 4.09 0.85
N GLY A 368 -17.00 3.79 0.33
CA GLY A 368 -16.25 2.63 0.75
C GLY A 368 -14.84 2.62 0.17
N ILE A 369 -14.13 1.53 0.45
CA ILE A 369 -12.76 1.29 0.02
C ILE A 369 -12.71 -0.07 -0.67
N VAL A 370 -11.98 -0.14 -1.77
CA VAL A 370 -11.79 -1.37 -2.54
C VAL A 370 -10.36 -1.88 -2.32
N THR A 371 -10.23 -3.16 -1.98
CA THR A 371 -8.96 -3.89 -1.96
C THR A 371 -9.07 -5.02 -2.97
N LEU A 372 -8.07 -5.19 -3.82
CA LEU A 372 -8.02 -6.30 -4.77
C LEU A 372 -7.16 -7.43 -4.19
N ALA A 373 -7.74 -8.60 -4.05
CA ALA A 373 -7.04 -9.82 -3.65
C ALA A 373 -7.21 -10.89 -4.73
N ASN A 374 -6.14 -11.19 -5.45
CA ASN A 374 -6.18 -12.04 -6.65
C ASN A 374 -7.13 -11.46 -7.72
N ASP A 375 -8.25 -12.16 -8.00
CA ASP A 375 -9.34 -11.76 -8.89
C ASP A 375 -10.60 -11.29 -8.13
N GLN A 376 -10.49 -11.07 -6.79
CA GLN A 376 -11.61 -10.70 -5.94
C GLN A 376 -11.49 -9.26 -5.44
N LEU A 377 -12.57 -8.51 -5.53
CA LEU A 377 -12.71 -7.23 -4.84
C LEU A 377 -13.23 -7.49 -3.43
N LEU A 378 -12.51 -6.98 -2.45
CA LEU A 378 -12.94 -6.85 -1.06
C LEU A 378 -13.37 -5.40 -0.85
N VAL A 379 -14.67 -5.17 -0.80
CA VAL A 379 -15.25 -3.82 -0.66
C VAL A 379 -15.65 -3.62 0.79
N LEU A 380 -14.95 -2.75 1.51
CA LEU A 380 -15.31 -2.32 2.85
C LEU A 380 -16.13 -1.04 2.73
N THR A 381 -17.43 -1.13 3.02
CA THR A 381 -18.31 0.04 3.01
C THR A 381 -18.11 0.89 4.26
N GLU A 382 -18.43 2.18 4.20
CA GLU A 382 -18.41 3.09 5.35
C GLU A 382 -19.31 2.62 6.50
N ARG A 383 -20.32 1.79 6.19
CA ARG A 383 -21.20 1.15 7.19
C ARG A 383 -20.53 -0.02 7.91
N GLY A 384 -19.33 -0.42 7.50
CA GLY A 384 -18.60 -1.54 8.09
C GLY A 384 -19.00 -2.90 7.54
N GLU A 385 -19.75 -2.95 6.43
CA GLU A 385 -20.02 -4.18 5.70
C GLU A 385 -18.83 -4.52 4.82
N LEU A 386 -18.34 -5.74 4.90
CA LEU A 386 -17.35 -6.32 3.98
C LEU A 386 -18.08 -7.13 2.91
N ILE A 387 -17.80 -6.83 1.65
CA ILE A 387 -18.39 -7.49 0.48
C ILE A 387 -17.27 -8.12 -0.33
N GLN A 388 -17.41 -9.39 -0.68
CA GLN A 388 -16.54 -10.07 -1.64
C GLN A 388 -17.28 -10.26 -2.96
N THR A 389 -16.63 -9.87 -4.06
CA THR A 389 -17.18 -10.01 -5.41
C THR A 389 -16.05 -10.24 -6.42
N PRO A 390 -16.25 -11.02 -7.50
CA PRO A 390 -15.29 -11.08 -8.57
C PRO A 390 -15.00 -9.71 -9.18
N ALA A 391 -13.73 -9.44 -9.52
CA ALA A 391 -13.32 -8.27 -10.27
C ALA A 391 -13.67 -8.47 -11.75
N SER A 392 -14.90 -8.13 -12.15
CA SER A 392 -15.44 -8.42 -13.48
C SER A 392 -16.09 -7.19 -14.12
N PRO A 393 -15.81 -6.88 -15.39
CA PRO A 393 -16.51 -5.84 -16.13
C PRO A 393 -17.96 -6.20 -16.51
N ALA A 394 -18.38 -7.45 -16.33
CA ALA A 394 -19.71 -7.93 -16.67
C ALA A 394 -20.79 -7.56 -15.63
N GLY A 395 -20.42 -6.89 -14.53
CA GLY A 395 -21.35 -6.41 -13.50
C GLY A 395 -20.89 -6.73 -12.08
N PHE A 396 -21.47 -6.03 -11.13
CA PHE A 396 -21.29 -6.25 -9.70
C PHE A 396 -22.14 -7.44 -9.24
N LYS A 397 -21.49 -8.54 -8.88
CA LYS A 397 -22.14 -9.80 -8.48
C LYS A 397 -21.52 -10.32 -7.19
N PRO A 398 -21.90 -9.73 -6.02
CA PRO A 398 -21.33 -10.15 -4.75
C PRO A 398 -21.57 -11.63 -4.47
N SER A 399 -20.51 -12.35 -4.14
CA SER A 399 -20.56 -13.74 -3.69
C SER A 399 -20.83 -13.83 -2.19
N GLN A 400 -20.36 -12.85 -1.42
CA GLN A 400 -20.43 -12.83 0.04
C GLN A 400 -20.64 -11.42 0.58
N ARG A 401 -21.33 -11.31 1.73
CA ARG A 401 -21.50 -10.07 2.49
C ARG A 401 -21.51 -10.37 3.99
N ALA A 402 -20.83 -9.54 4.78
CA ALA A 402 -20.83 -9.65 6.23
C ALA A 402 -20.64 -8.28 6.91
N GLN A 403 -21.38 -8.05 7.99
CA GLN A 403 -21.16 -6.88 8.85
C GLN A 403 -20.00 -7.18 9.79
N ILE A 404 -18.85 -6.51 9.62
CA ILE A 404 -17.64 -6.75 10.43
C ILE A 404 -17.31 -5.60 11.39
N LEU A 405 -17.78 -4.39 11.11
CA LEU A 405 -17.50 -3.18 11.87
C LEU A 405 -18.77 -2.34 12.04
N PRO A 406 -18.86 -1.51 13.10
CA PRO A 406 -19.89 -0.46 13.15
C PRO A 406 -19.55 0.69 12.19
N PHE A 407 -20.51 1.55 11.93
CA PHE A 407 -20.30 2.85 11.27
C PHE A 407 -19.44 3.75 12.19
N VAL A 408 -18.46 4.47 11.77
CA VAL A 408 -17.91 4.85 10.47
C VAL A 408 -16.65 4.02 10.18
N ALA A 409 -16.55 3.34 9.03
CA ALA A 409 -15.36 2.62 8.59
C ALA A 409 -14.78 3.32 7.34
N ARG A 410 -13.86 4.27 7.52
CA ARG A 410 -13.22 5.08 6.46
C ARG A 410 -11.72 4.83 6.29
N ALA A 411 -11.10 4.11 7.23
CA ALA A 411 -9.70 3.80 7.17
C ALA A 411 -9.43 2.68 6.16
N HIS A 412 -8.37 2.82 5.36
CA HIS A 412 -7.95 1.76 4.45
C HIS A 412 -7.58 0.50 5.26
N PRO A 413 -8.11 -0.67 4.90
CA PRO A 413 -7.80 -1.92 5.58
C PRO A 413 -6.42 -2.44 5.18
N ALA A 414 -5.91 -3.42 5.93
CA ALA A 414 -4.77 -4.24 5.55
C ALA A 414 -5.22 -5.69 5.32
N LEU A 415 -4.58 -6.36 4.35
CA LEU A 415 -4.77 -7.78 4.10
C LEU A 415 -3.42 -8.48 4.11
N ALA A 416 -3.17 -9.28 5.13
CA ALA A 416 -1.90 -9.99 5.31
C ALA A 416 -2.17 -11.43 5.73
N ASP A 417 -1.51 -12.39 5.08
CA ASP A 417 -1.64 -13.84 5.33
C ASP A 417 -3.09 -14.34 5.37
N GLY A 418 -3.98 -13.74 4.55
CA GLY A 418 -5.39 -14.06 4.51
C GLY A 418 -6.21 -13.50 5.69
N TYR A 419 -5.60 -12.75 6.58
CA TYR A 419 -6.30 -11.99 7.61
C TYR A 419 -6.58 -10.56 7.13
N PHE A 420 -7.83 -10.13 7.31
CA PHE A 420 -8.29 -8.79 6.96
C PHE A 420 -8.41 -7.95 8.23
N TYR A 421 -7.62 -6.89 8.28
CA TYR A 421 -7.57 -5.96 9.41
C TYR A 421 -8.25 -4.66 9.02
N ALA A 422 -9.30 -4.30 9.72
CA ALA A 422 -10.07 -3.11 9.42
C ALA A 422 -10.48 -2.38 10.69
N ARG A 423 -10.65 -1.06 10.61
CA ARG A 423 -11.11 -0.28 11.74
C ARG A 423 -12.32 0.59 11.42
N SER A 424 -13.15 0.80 12.43
CA SER A 424 -14.11 1.89 12.52
C SER A 424 -13.54 3.04 13.36
N LYS A 425 -14.40 3.94 13.80
CA LYS A 425 -14.04 5.06 14.68
C LYS A 425 -13.40 4.61 16.00
N ASP A 426 -13.87 3.51 16.58
CA ASP A 426 -13.53 3.07 17.93
C ASP A 426 -13.10 1.60 18.04
N LYS A 427 -13.14 0.86 16.93
CA LYS A 427 -12.87 -0.58 16.90
C LYS A 427 -11.94 -0.96 15.76
N LEU A 428 -10.94 -1.78 16.05
CA LEU A 428 -10.12 -2.52 15.10
C LEU A 428 -10.49 -4.00 15.20
N VAL A 429 -10.64 -4.66 14.05
CA VAL A 429 -10.92 -6.10 13.98
C VAL A 429 -9.92 -6.83 13.11
N CYS A 430 -9.63 -8.08 13.45
CA CYS A 430 -8.98 -9.06 12.60
C CYS A 430 -10.01 -10.10 12.19
N VAL A 431 -10.20 -10.28 10.90
CA VAL A 431 -11.15 -11.25 10.32
C VAL A 431 -10.38 -12.28 9.52
N ASP A 432 -10.69 -13.56 9.69
CA ASP A 432 -10.06 -14.65 8.94
C ASP A 432 -10.79 -14.84 7.61
N LEU A 433 -10.11 -14.51 6.50
CA LEU A 433 -10.61 -14.72 5.14
C LEU A 433 -9.99 -15.94 4.45
N ARG A 434 -9.28 -16.80 5.17
CA ARG A 434 -8.62 -17.96 4.61
C ARG A 434 -9.63 -19.09 4.33
N ALA A 435 -9.33 -19.88 3.31
CA ALA A 435 -10.06 -21.10 3.05
C ALA A 435 -9.95 -22.06 4.26
N VAL A 436 -11.07 -22.60 4.69
CA VAL A 436 -11.07 -23.62 5.75
C VAL A 436 -10.35 -24.87 5.20
N ASP A 437 -9.31 -25.29 5.88
CA ASP A 437 -8.59 -26.52 5.55
C ASP A 437 -9.50 -27.73 5.89
N SER A 438 -10.14 -28.29 4.87
CA SER A 438 -11.05 -29.42 5.01
C SER A 438 -10.38 -30.70 5.58
N SER A 439 -9.05 -30.74 5.62
CA SER A 439 -8.30 -31.85 6.19
C SER A 439 -8.35 -31.91 7.73
N LYS A 440 -8.66 -30.81 8.40
CA LYS A 440 -8.71 -30.74 9.89
C LYS A 440 -10.10 -31.02 10.47
N SER A 441 -11.15 -31.13 9.67
CA SER A 441 -12.51 -31.37 10.17
C SER A 441 -12.83 -32.86 10.42
N SER A 442 -11.96 -33.80 10.04
CA SER A 442 -12.22 -35.25 10.17
C SER A 442 -11.66 -35.90 11.44
N SER A 443 -10.99 -35.13 12.33
CA SER A 443 -10.38 -35.68 13.57
C SER A 443 -11.15 -35.35 14.87
N ALA A 444 -12.35 -34.76 14.75
CA ALA A 444 -13.22 -34.44 15.91
C ALA A 444 -14.62 -35.05 15.72
N ARG A 445 -14.69 -36.36 15.59
CA ARG A 445 -15.91 -37.17 15.78
C ARG A 445 -15.58 -38.44 16.54
#